data_9a940bcf5901dfa9c15588aace2c6c19
#
_entry.id   9a940bcf5901dfa9c15588aace2c6c19
#
_cell.length_a   1.000
_cell.length_b   1.000
_cell.length_c   1.000
_cell.angle_alpha   90.00
_cell.angle_beta   90.00
_cell.angle_gamma   90.00
#
_symmetry.space_group_name_H-M   'P 1'
#
loop_
_entity.id
_entity.type
_entity.pdbx_description
1 polymer ?
#
loop_
_entity_poly.entity_id
_entity_poly.type
_entity_poly.pdbx_seq_one_letter_code
_entity_poly.pdbx_strand_id
1 'polypeptide(L)'
;LLAILHMYYQYFSGRYKIRNEILWVTGVILGTVTILEAFTGYDVIFSERAELAISIAASLTNSIPVAGPLIRDMMFGSGFHDFVLRFYAQHVFILPLVMLGLMAVHFPRFLVFDVPMVMAISGAILITGGVFPIDLGFKFEPTVPPGITVPEWYLTGLYAFLRTQYDKFVTGVLWPGLFILSILLIPFIDRYKKFSWKDRPIITAFGITGIRSEEHTSELQ
;
A
#
# COMPACT_ATOMS: atom_id res chain seq x y z
N LEU A 1 -7.74 -6.59 2.16
CA LEU A 1 -9.10 -6.19 2.55
C LEU A 1 -9.29 -6.15 4.07
N LEU A 2 -8.99 -7.23 4.81
CA LEU A 2 -9.19 -7.27 6.28
C LEU A 2 -8.40 -6.20 7.03
N ALA A 3 -7.19 -5.87 6.61
CA ALA A 3 -6.39 -4.80 7.20
C ALA A 3 -7.05 -3.43 7.02
N ILE A 4 -7.64 -3.17 5.84
CA ILE A 4 -8.38 -1.94 5.56
C ILE A 4 -9.63 -1.86 6.44
N LEU A 5 -10.41 -2.94 6.53
CA LEU A 5 -11.58 -3.01 7.42
C LEU A 5 -11.20 -2.81 8.88
N HIS A 6 -10.07 -3.37 9.33
CA HIS A 6 -9.55 -3.14 10.67
C HIS A 6 -9.19 -1.67 10.90
N MET A 7 -8.53 -1.01 9.95
CA MET A 7 -8.22 0.42 10.03
C MET A 7 -9.50 1.27 10.13
N TYR A 8 -10.50 1.03 9.28
CA TYR A 8 -11.78 1.74 9.33
C TYR A 8 -12.53 1.50 10.64
N TYR A 9 -12.53 0.27 11.16
CA TYR A 9 -13.11 -0.03 12.45
C TYR A 9 -12.46 0.79 13.57
N GLN A 10 -11.14 0.85 13.62
CA GLN A 10 -10.42 1.66 14.62
C GLN A 10 -10.70 3.16 14.44
N TYR A 11 -10.79 3.61 13.18
CA TYR A 11 -11.08 4.99 12.83
C TYR A 11 -12.47 5.44 13.33
N PHE A 12 -13.52 4.76 12.89
CA PHE A 12 -14.90 5.14 13.22
C PHE A 12 -15.25 4.89 14.70
N SER A 13 -14.65 3.90 15.34
CA SER A 13 -14.81 3.66 16.78
C SER A 13 -13.99 4.62 17.66
N GLY A 14 -13.10 5.43 17.09
CA GLY A 14 -12.26 6.37 17.82
C GLY A 14 -11.21 5.73 18.76
N ARG A 15 -10.92 4.44 18.55
CA ARG A 15 -10.02 3.66 19.42
C ARG A 15 -8.55 4.06 19.32
N TYR A 16 -8.18 4.86 18.32
CA TYR A 16 -6.83 5.45 18.19
C TYR A 16 -6.54 6.52 19.25
N LYS A 17 -7.54 6.96 20.01
CA LYS A 17 -7.37 7.96 21.07
C LYS A 17 -6.87 7.33 22.37
N ILE A 18 -6.34 8.17 23.25
CA ILE A 18 -5.99 7.86 24.64
C ILE A 18 -5.10 6.62 24.75
N ARG A 19 -3.79 6.86 24.69
CA ARG A 19 -2.70 5.86 24.79
C ARG A 19 -2.60 4.89 23.62
N ASN A 20 -3.39 5.06 22.57
CA ASN A 20 -3.35 4.22 21.37
C ASN A 20 -2.82 4.96 20.12
N GLU A 21 -2.33 6.19 20.30
CA GLU A 21 -1.82 7.02 19.21
C GLU A 21 -0.64 6.35 18.47
N ILE A 22 0.28 5.75 19.24
CA ILE A 22 1.42 5.02 18.69
C ILE A 22 0.95 3.76 17.93
N LEU A 23 -0.04 3.04 18.47
CA LEU A 23 -0.61 1.90 17.76
C LEU A 23 -1.24 2.32 16.43
N TRP A 24 -1.94 3.46 16.41
CA TRP A 24 -2.49 3.98 15.15
C TRP A 24 -1.38 4.30 14.15
N VAL A 25 -0.37 5.07 14.55
CA VAL A 25 0.76 5.46 13.69
C VAL A 25 1.48 4.23 13.14
N THR A 26 1.83 3.28 14.01
CA THR A 26 2.49 2.03 13.57
C THR A 26 1.60 1.19 12.66
N GLY A 27 0.28 1.19 12.87
CA GLY A 27 -0.69 0.51 12.02
C GLY A 27 -0.77 1.11 10.62
N VAL A 28 -0.81 2.44 10.50
CA VAL A 28 -0.81 3.13 9.19
C VAL A 28 0.50 2.90 8.45
N ILE A 29 1.64 2.99 9.14
CA ILE A 29 2.94 2.68 8.54
C ILE A 29 3.01 1.21 8.10
N LEU A 30 2.55 0.28 8.93
CA LEU A 30 2.49 -1.15 8.59
C LEU A 30 1.62 -1.40 7.36
N GLY A 31 0.45 -0.75 7.26
CA GLY A 31 -0.41 -0.81 6.07
C GLY A 31 0.29 -0.29 4.81
N THR A 32 1.00 0.83 4.92
CA THR A 32 1.78 1.39 3.81
C THR A 32 2.91 0.43 3.38
N VAL A 33 3.66 -0.13 4.31
CA VAL A 33 4.72 -1.11 4.02
C VAL A 33 4.12 -2.39 3.41
N THR A 34 2.94 -2.81 3.82
CA THR A 34 2.24 -3.96 3.23
C THR A 34 1.87 -3.70 1.76
N ILE A 35 1.49 -2.48 1.39
CA ILE A 35 1.25 -2.11 -0.01
C ILE A 35 2.57 -2.16 -0.81
N LEU A 36 3.65 -1.66 -0.25
CA LEU A 36 4.98 -1.74 -0.88
C LEU A 36 5.45 -3.18 -1.04
N GLU A 37 5.19 -4.04 -0.07
CA GLU A 37 5.49 -5.47 -0.14
C GLU A 37 4.70 -6.16 -1.25
N ALA A 38 3.40 -5.87 -1.35
CA ALA A 38 2.56 -6.39 -2.43
C ALA A 38 3.03 -5.87 -3.80
N PHE A 39 3.41 -4.61 -3.90
CA PHE A 39 3.95 -4.00 -5.12
C PHE A 39 5.24 -4.66 -5.56
N THR A 40 6.25 -4.76 -4.68
CA THR A 40 7.52 -5.38 -5.04
C THR A 40 7.39 -6.86 -5.40
N GLY A 41 6.50 -7.61 -4.71
CA GLY A 41 6.23 -9.01 -5.03
C GLY A 41 5.56 -9.21 -6.39
N TYR A 42 4.67 -8.31 -6.74
CA TYR A 42 4.04 -8.27 -8.04
C TYR A 42 5.04 -7.94 -9.16
N ASP A 43 5.95 -7.02 -8.92
CA ASP A 43 6.92 -6.56 -9.91
C ASP A 43 7.99 -7.63 -10.25
N VAL A 44 8.39 -8.46 -9.29
CA VAL A 44 9.38 -9.53 -9.54
C VAL A 44 8.87 -10.68 -10.41
N ILE A 45 7.57 -10.71 -10.75
CA ILE A 45 6.99 -11.69 -11.69
C ILE A 45 7.34 -11.36 -13.16
N PHE A 46 7.68 -10.11 -13.47
CA PHE A 46 7.99 -9.63 -14.84
C PHE A 46 6.90 -9.88 -15.87
N SER A 47 5.64 -9.69 -15.50
CA SER A 47 4.53 -9.62 -16.45
C SER A 47 4.50 -8.26 -17.15
N GLU A 48 3.77 -8.15 -18.28
CA GLU A 48 3.53 -6.86 -18.96
C GLU A 48 2.98 -5.80 -17.99
N ARG A 49 2.12 -6.22 -17.08
CA ARG A 49 1.50 -5.40 -16.05
C ARG A 49 2.51 -4.92 -15.01
N ALA A 50 3.44 -5.79 -14.62
CA ALA A 50 4.53 -5.47 -13.72
C ALA A 50 5.47 -4.43 -14.34
N GLU A 51 5.87 -4.61 -15.60
CA GLU A 51 6.74 -3.64 -16.30
C GLU A 51 6.10 -2.24 -16.38
N LEU A 52 4.79 -2.18 -16.68
CA LEU A 52 4.07 -0.91 -16.68
C LEU A 52 4.08 -0.26 -15.28
N ALA A 53 3.83 -1.04 -14.23
CA ALA A 53 3.83 -0.55 -12.85
C ALA A 53 5.22 -0.03 -12.43
N ILE A 54 6.28 -0.75 -12.78
CA ILE A 54 7.67 -0.35 -12.55
C ILE A 54 8.00 0.96 -13.26
N SER A 55 7.65 1.08 -14.54
CA SER A 55 7.92 2.28 -15.33
C SER A 55 7.20 3.52 -14.79
N ILE A 56 5.95 3.35 -14.33
CA ILE A 56 5.19 4.41 -13.66
C ILE A 56 5.85 4.79 -12.34
N ALA A 57 6.17 3.83 -11.48
CA ALA A 57 6.78 4.07 -10.18
C ALA A 57 8.15 4.75 -10.31
N ALA A 58 8.98 4.32 -11.27
CA ALA A 58 10.27 4.96 -11.57
C ALA A 58 10.08 6.40 -12.08
N SER A 59 9.08 6.65 -12.94
CA SER A 59 8.74 7.98 -13.44
C SER A 59 8.25 8.91 -12.32
N LEU A 60 7.42 8.41 -11.41
CA LEU A 60 6.94 9.16 -10.24
C LEU A 60 8.09 9.50 -9.30
N THR A 61 8.92 8.52 -8.98
CA THR A 61 10.09 8.73 -8.12
C THR A 61 11.03 9.77 -8.72
N ASN A 62 11.28 9.70 -10.03
CA ASN A 62 12.11 10.67 -10.74
C ASN A 62 11.51 12.08 -10.78
N SER A 63 10.20 12.22 -10.63
CA SER A 63 9.53 13.53 -10.62
C SER A 63 9.71 14.30 -9.31
N ILE A 64 10.23 13.69 -8.25
CA ILE A 64 10.49 14.34 -6.97
C ILE A 64 11.55 15.43 -7.16
N PRO A 65 11.27 16.69 -6.79
CA PRO A 65 12.22 17.77 -6.97
C PRO A 65 13.56 17.51 -6.26
N VAL A 66 14.67 17.79 -6.92
CA VAL A 66 16.05 17.69 -6.42
C VAL A 66 16.51 16.26 -6.11
N ALA A 67 15.75 15.50 -5.31
CA ALA A 67 16.15 14.17 -4.84
C ALA A 67 15.68 13.02 -5.75
N GLY A 68 14.76 13.28 -6.68
CA GLY A 68 14.09 12.26 -7.48
C GLY A 68 15.05 11.33 -8.24
N PRO A 69 16.00 11.83 -9.02
CA PRO A 69 16.95 10.98 -9.73
C PRO A 69 17.76 10.07 -8.79
N LEU A 70 18.22 10.61 -7.66
CA LEU A 70 18.98 9.84 -6.68
C LEU A 70 18.12 8.73 -6.06
N ILE A 71 16.91 9.06 -5.63
CA ILE A 71 15.99 8.07 -5.02
C ILE A 71 15.61 7.00 -6.05
N ARG A 72 15.30 7.42 -7.29
CA ARG A 72 15.00 6.49 -8.38
C ARG A 72 16.16 5.52 -8.61
N ASP A 73 17.40 5.99 -8.70
CA ASP A 73 18.57 5.16 -8.92
C ASP A 73 18.87 4.24 -7.72
N MET A 74 18.61 4.69 -6.51
CA MET A 74 18.71 3.86 -5.30
C MET A 74 17.67 2.74 -5.28
N MET A 75 16.43 3.01 -5.67
CA MET A 75 15.33 2.04 -5.62
C MET A 75 15.33 1.07 -6.80
N PHE A 76 15.51 1.60 -8.02
CA PHE A 76 15.33 0.84 -9.27
C PHE A 76 16.66 0.45 -9.93
N GLY A 77 17.78 1.08 -9.55
CA GLY A 77 19.07 0.84 -10.17
C GLY A 77 19.21 1.48 -11.55
N SER A 78 20.36 1.21 -12.20
CA SER A 78 20.70 1.76 -13.51
C SER A 78 20.39 0.85 -14.70
N GLY A 79 19.91 -0.37 -14.44
CA GLY A 79 19.59 -1.34 -15.48
C GLY A 79 18.81 -2.54 -14.93
N PHE A 80 18.40 -3.41 -15.85
CA PHE A 80 17.57 -4.58 -15.53
C PHE A 80 18.16 -5.48 -14.44
N HIS A 81 19.45 -5.77 -14.50
CA HIS A 81 20.10 -6.62 -13.50
C HIS A 81 20.08 -5.99 -12.10
N ASP A 82 20.41 -4.71 -12.00
CA ASP A 82 20.37 -3.96 -10.74
C ASP A 82 18.94 -3.89 -10.19
N PHE A 83 17.97 -3.68 -11.07
CA PHE A 83 16.56 -3.67 -10.72
C PHE A 83 16.13 -4.99 -10.08
N VAL A 84 16.41 -6.12 -10.74
CA VAL A 84 16.04 -7.46 -10.23
C VAL A 84 16.62 -7.68 -8.83
N LEU A 85 17.92 -7.41 -8.65
CA LEU A 85 18.58 -7.59 -7.36
C LEU A 85 17.96 -6.71 -6.27
N ARG A 86 17.69 -5.44 -6.57
CA ARG A 86 17.16 -4.49 -5.60
C ARG A 86 15.72 -4.82 -5.21
N PHE A 87 14.85 -5.09 -6.17
CA PHE A 87 13.46 -5.45 -5.89
C PHE A 87 13.35 -6.78 -5.17
N TYR A 88 14.13 -7.77 -5.56
CA TYR A 88 14.19 -9.04 -4.85
C TYR A 88 14.68 -8.87 -3.41
N ALA A 89 15.74 -8.08 -3.19
CA ALA A 89 16.24 -7.80 -1.85
C ALA A 89 15.23 -7.03 -1.00
N GLN A 90 14.51 -6.06 -1.59
CA GLN A 90 13.45 -5.33 -0.91
C GLN A 90 12.31 -6.27 -0.50
N HIS A 91 11.81 -7.09 -1.43
CA HIS A 91 10.68 -7.99 -1.19
C HIS A 91 11.00 -9.14 -0.22
N VAL A 92 12.16 -9.78 -0.36
CA VAL A 92 12.48 -10.98 0.43
C VAL A 92 13.11 -10.67 1.78
N PHE A 93 13.76 -9.51 1.93
CA PHE A 93 14.52 -9.21 3.13
C PHE A 93 14.15 -7.88 3.78
N ILE A 94 14.24 -6.75 3.06
CA ILE A 94 14.14 -5.42 3.69
C ILE A 94 12.72 -5.16 4.19
N LEU A 95 11.72 -5.30 3.33
CA LEU A 95 10.33 -5.03 3.69
C LEU A 95 9.78 -6.02 4.73
N PRO A 96 10.01 -7.35 4.61
CA PRO A 96 9.63 -8.29 5.66
C PRO A 96 10.29 -8.01 7.01
N LEU A 97 11.55 -7.59 7.03
CA LEU A 97 12.23 -7.22 8.27
C LEU A 97 11.61 -5.98 8.92
N VAL A 98 11.30 -4.96 8.11
CA VAL A 98 10.59 -3.75 8.58
C VAL A 98 9.20 -4.12 9.09
N MET A 99 8.47 -4.96 8.36
CA MET A 99 7.14 -5.44 8.78
C MET A 99 7.20 -6.20 10.11
N LEU A 100 8.16 -7.08 10.30
CA LEU A 100 8.36 -7.79 11.58
C LEU A 100 8.62 -6.82 12.73
N GLY A 101 9.47 -5.82 12.52
CA GLY A 101 9.73 -4.78 13.53
C GLY A 101 8.47 -3.97 13.87
N LEU A 102 7.71 -3.55 12.87
CA LEU A 102 6.45 -2.85 13.07
C LEU A 102 5.39 -3.72 13.74
N MET A 103 5.30 -5.01 13.38
CA MET A 103 4.41 -5.97 14.01
C MET A 103 4.75 -6.18 15.48
N ALA A 104 6.04 -6.20 15.84
CA ALA A 104 6.48 -6.34 17.25
C ALA A 104 5.98 -5.18 18.12
N VAL A 105 5.85 -3.98 17.55
CA VAL A 105 5.31 -2.80 18.24
C VAL A 105 3.78 -2.76 18.18
N HIS A 106 3.21 -3.01 17.01
CA HIS A 106 1.77 -2.88 16.76
C HIS A 106 0.96 -3.99 17.42
N PHE A 107 1.47 -5.24 17.37
CA PHE A 107 0.81 -6.42 17.91
C PHE A 107 1.83 -7.38 18.55
N PRO A 108 2.34 -7.07 19.76
CA PRO A 108 3.40 -7.87 20.41
C PRO A 108 3.08 -9.37 20.59
N ARG A 109 1.79 -9.71 20.63
CA ARG A 109 1.34 -11.12 20.74
C ARG A 109 1.66 -11.99 19.54
N PHE A 110 2.00 -11.42 18.38
CA PHE A 110 2.42 -12.23 17.22
C PHE A 110 3.71 -13.03 17.48
N LEU A 111 4.51 -12.60 18.45
CA LEU A 111 5.71 -13.33 18.89
C LEU A 111 5.40 -14.60 19.70
N VAL A 112 4.15 -14.78 20.14
CA VAL A 112 3.70 -15.98 20.82
C VAL A 112 3.18 -16.95 19.74
N PHE A 113 4.01 -17.95 19.41
CA PHE A 113 3.67 -18.95 18.40
C PHE A 113 2.63 -19.95 18.94
N ASP A 114 1.41 -19.86 18.43
CA ASP A 114 0.41 -20.92 18.51
C ASP A 114 0.58 -21.83 17.27
N VAL A 115 1.29 -22.94 17.44
CA VAL A 115 1.59 -23.86 16.35
C VAL A 115 0.36 -24.36 15.62
N PRO A 116 -0.73 -24.82 16.30
CA PRO A 116 -1.98 -25.21 15.63
C PRO A 116 -2.59 -24.10 14.78
N MET A 117 -2.62 -22.86 15.29
CA MET A 117 -3.15 -21.71 14.55
C MET A 117 -2.29 -21.38 13.30
N VAL A 118 -0.97 -21.38 13.44
CA VAL A 118 -0.06 -21.14 12.32
C VAL A 118 -0.26 -22.21 11.24
N MET A 119 -0.34 -23.48 11.62
CA MET A 119 -0.57 -24.57 10.67
C MET A 119 -1.95 -24.44 9.99
N ALA A 120 -3.00 -24.10 10.73
CA ALA A 120 -4.34 -23.93 10.18
C ALA A 120 -4.39 -22.77 9.16
N ILE A 121 -3.80 -21.60 9.49
CA ILE A 121 -3.75 -20.44 8.58
C ILE A 121 -2.89 -20.75 7.35
N SER A 122 -1.70 -21.33 7.54
CA SER A 122 -0.82 -21.70 6.43
C SER A 122 -1.49 -22.75 5.51
N GLY A 123 -2.15 -23.75 6.09
CA GLY A 123 -2.92 -24.72 5.33
C GLY A 123 -4.08 -24.09 4.54
N ALA A 124 -4.82 -23.17 5.15
CA ALA A 124 -5.90 -22.46 4.49
C ALA A 124 -5.36 -21.61 3.30
N ILE A 125 -4.24 -20.91 3.47
CA ILE A 125 -3.59 -20.13 2.40
C ILE A 125 -3.16 -21.04 1.24
N LEU A 126 -2.50 -22.16 1.53
CA LEU A 126 -2.05 -23.11 0.51
C LEU A 126 -3.22 -23.73 -0.26
N ILE A 127 -4.28 -24.15 0.45
CA ILE A 127 -5.49 -24.71 -0.18
C ILE A 127 -6.16 -23.64 -1.05
N THR A 128 -6.32 -22.42 -0.54
CA THR A 128 -6.96 -21.33 -1.30
C THR A 128 -6.16 -21.01 -2.55
N GLY A 129 -4.82 -20.88 -2.45
CA GLY A 129 -3.95 -20.62 -3.60
C GLY A 129 -3.96 -21.76 -4.63
N GLY A 130 -4.09 -23.02 -4.18
CA GLY A 130 -4.20 -24.18 -5.08
C GLY A 130 -5.55 -24.30 -5.78
N VAL A 131 -6.64 -23.92 -5.10
CA VAL A 131 -8.01 -24.00 -5.65
C VAL A 131 -8.31 -22.78 -6.56
N PHE A 132 -7.78 -21.62 -6.22
CA PHE A 132 -8.00 -20.36 -6.94
C PHE A 132 -6.64 -19.83 -7.46
N PRO A 133 -6.07 -20.44 -8.51
CA PRO A 133 -4.81 -19.97 -9.07
C PRO A 133 -4.99 -18.54 -9.61
N ILE A 134 -4.02 -17.68 -9.32
CA ILE A 134 -4.02 -16.31 -9.83
C ILE A 134 -3.51 -16.32 -11.27
N ASP A 135 -4.20 -15.61 -12.17
CA ASP A 135 -3.70 -15.36 -13.52
C ASP A 135 -2.51 -14.40 -13.44
N LEU A 136 -1.34 -14.88 -13.83
CA LEU A 136 -0.10 -14.10 -13.87
C LEU A 136 -0.04 -13.12 -15.05
N GLY A 137 -0.99 -13.21 -15.99
CA GLY A 137 -0.99 -12.42 -17.21
C GLY A 137 0.10 -12.82 -18.19
N PHE A 138 0.28 -12.02 -19.23
CA PHE A 138 1.30 -12.26 -20.25
C PHE A 138 2.68 -11.86 -19.74
N LYS A 139 3.68 -12.66 -20.11
CA LYS A 139 5.08 -12.33 -19.86
C LYS A 139 5.47 -11.10 -20.67
N PHE A 140 6.22 -10.19 -20.06
CA PHE A 140 6.73 -9.02 -20.75
C PHE A 140 7.67 -9.42 -21.90
N GLU A 141 7.38 -8.94 -23.11
CA GLU A 141 8.24 -9.06 -24.28
C GLU A 141 8.51 -7.66 -24.88
N PRO A 142 9.77 -7.18 -24.86
CA PRO A 142 10.11 -5.82 -25.31
C PRO A 142 9.75 -5.52 -26.76
N THR A 143 9.56 -6.55 -27.59
CA THR A 143 9.28 -6.41 -29.03
C THR A 143 7.78 -6.40 -29.35
N VAL A 144 6.93 -6.72 -28.36
CA VAL A 144 5.48 -6.76 -28.54
C VAL A 144 4.86 -5.55 -27.87
N PRO A 145 4.01 -4.78 -28.56
CA PRO A 145 3.29 -3.68 -27.91
C PRO A 145 2.46 -4.21 -26.73
N PRO A 146 2.54 -3.55 -25.58
CA PRO A 146 1.77 -3.99 -24.42
C PRO A 146 0.26 -3.91 -24.69
N GLY A 147 -0.47 -4.91 -24.21
CA GLY A 147 -1.92 -4.92 -24.26
C GLY A 147 -2.54 -3.85 -23.33
N ILE A 148 -3.86 -3.77 -23.32
CA ILE A 148 -4.57 -2.91 -22.36
C ILE A 148 -4.41 -3.53 -20.96
N THR A 149 -3.61 -2.90 -20.14
CA THR A 149 -3.38 -3.32 -18.76
C THR A 149 -4.08 -2.39 -17.77
N VAL A 150 -4.70 -2.99 -16.76
CA VAL A 150 -5.29 -2.25 -15.63
C VAL A 150 -4.46 -2.51 -14.38
N PRO A 151 -4.28 -1.49 -13.50
CA PRO A 151 -3.54 -1.66 -12.27
C PRO A 151 -4.29 -2.59 -11.31
N GLU A 152 -3.58 -3.08 -10.31
CA GLU A 152 -4.20 -3.79 -9.19
C GLU A 152 -5.20 -2.88 -8.45
N TRP A 153 -6.27 -3.48 -7.92
CA TRP A 153 -7.40 -2.74 -7.34
C TRP A 153 -6.98 -1.70 -6.28
N TYR A 154 -5.94 -1.96 -5.49
CA TYR A 154 -5.43 -1.04 -4.47
C TYR A 154 -4.61 0.13 -5.04
N LEU A 155 -4.24 0.10 -6.33
CA LEU A 155 -3.57 1.18 -7.06
C LEU A 155 -4.51 1.96 -7.98
N THR A 156 -5.76 1.53 -8.12
CA THR A 156 -6.73 2.12 -9.04
C THR A 156 -6.95 3.61 -8.79
N GLY A 157 -7.07 4.01 -7.51
CA GLY A 157 -7.21 5.42 -7.14
C GLY A 157 -6.01 6.27 -7.56
N LEU A 158 -4.79 5.78 -7.33
CA LEU A 158 -3.56 6.45 -7.78
C LEU A 158 -3.51 6.56 -9.31
N TYR A 159 -3.85 5.48 -9.99
CA TYR A 159 -3.84 5.45 -11.45
C TYR A 159 -4.86 6.43 -12.05
N ALA A 160 -6.04 6.59 -11.47
CA ALA A 160 -7.03 7.58 -11.87
C ALA A 160 -6.48 9.02 -11.76
N PHE A 161 -5.78 9.34 -10.67
CA PHE A 161 -5.11 10.63 -10.52
C PHE A 161 -4.02 10.86 -11.57
N LEU A 162 -3.23 9.84 -11.91
CA LEU A 162 -2.17 9.95 -12.91
C LEU A 162 -2.68 10.15 -14.34
N ARG A 163 -3.91 9.75 -14.63
CA ARG A 163 -4.56 9.98 -15.93
C ARG A 163 -5.08 11.41 -16.09
N THR A 164 -5.04 12.23 -15.04
CA THR A 164 -5.37 13.66 -15.14
C THR A 164 -4.25 14.43 -15.85
N GLN A 165 -4.55 15.63 -16.32
CA GLN A 165 -3.57 16.51 -16.99
C GLN A 165 -2.65 17.26 -16.03
N TYR A 166 -2.74 16.98 -14.74
CA TYR A 166 -1.91 17.63 -13.73
C TYR A 166 -0.49 17.04 -13.69
N ASP A 167 0.41 17.78 -13.07
CA ASP A 167 1.80 17.37 -12.90
C ASP A 167 1.93 16.06 -12.13
N LYS A 168 2.84 15.17 -12.59
CA LYS A 168 3.03 13.82 -12.03
C LYS A 168 3.49 13.85 -10.57
N PHE A 169 4.35 14.78 -10.21
CA PHE A 169 4.79 14.91 -8.83
C PHE A 169 3.61 15.27 -7.92
N VAL A 170 2.77 16.20 -8.35
CA VAL A 170 1.60 16.62 -7.58
C VAL A 170 0.60 15.47 -7.41
N THR A 171 0.23 14.80 -8.50
CA THR A 171 -0.82 13.77 -8.48
C THR A 171 -0.33 12.41 -7.95
N GLY A 172 0.91 12.04 -8.27
CA GLY A 172 1.43 10.71 -7.95
C GLY A 172 2.27 10.63 -6.67
N VAL A 173 2.78 11.76 -6.17
CA VAL A 173 3.64 11.78 -4.98
C VAL A 173 3.07 12.69 -3.89
N LEU A 174 2.82 13.95 -4.20
CA LEU A 174 2.44 14.94 -3.19
C LEU A 174 1.06 14.63 -2.60
N TRP A 175 0.03 14.45 -3.42
CA TRP A 175 -1.32 14.17 -2.93
C TRP A 175 -1.45 12.84 -2.18
N PRO A 176 -0.93 11.70 -2.69
CA PRO A 176 -0.93 10.46 -1.92
C PRO A 176 -0.14 10.57 -0.61
N GLY A 177 1.01 11.25 -0.63
CA GLY A 177 1.81 11.50 0.57
C GLY A 177 1.07 12.35 1.60
N LEU A 178 0.38 13.43 1.19
CA LEU A 178 -0.44 14.26 2.06
C LEU A 178 -1.64 13.48 2.60
N PHE A 179 -2.23 12.60 1.81
CA PHE A 179 -3.31 11.73 2.26
C PHE A 179 -2.84 10.78 3.38
N ILE A 180 -1.73 10.07 3.18
CA ILE A 180 -1.14 9.20 4.21
C ILE A 180 -0.77 10.01 5.45
N LEU A 181 -0.14 11.18 5.27
CA LEU A 181 0.22 12.06 6.38
C LEU A 181 -1.03 12.52 7.16
N SER A 182 -2.11 12.86 6.48
CA SER A 182 -3.37 13.24 7.12
C SER A 182 -3.94 12.13 7.99
N ILE A 183 -3.89 10.87 7.52
CA ILE A 183 -4.31 9.69 8.28
C ILE A 183 -3.40 9.48 9.50
N LEU A 184 -2.08 9.62 9.34
CA LEU A 184 -1.12 9.52 10.45
C LEU A 184 -1.39 10.54 11.55
N LEU A 185 -1.78 11.77 11.18
CA LEU A 185 -1.99 12.88 12.11
C LEU A 185 -3.34 12.87 12.82
N ILE A 186 -4.28 12.02 12.41
CA ILE A 186 -5.64 11.95 12.98
C ILE A 186 -5.66 11.88 14.51
N PRO A 187 -4.88 11.02 15.20
CA PRO A 187 -4.91 10.94 16.66
C PRO A 187 -4.55 12.26 17.34
N PHE A 188 -3.72 13.07 16.70
CA PHE A 188 -3.20 14.34 17.24
C PHE A 188 -4.11 15.52 16.92
N ILE A 189 -4.91 15.42 15.85
CA ILE A 189 -5.83 16.46 15.39
C ILE A 189 -7.22 16.28 16.00
N ASP A 190 -7.67 15.03 16.19
CA ASP A 190 -8.99 14.73 16.75
C ASP A 190 -9.04 15.01 18.24
N ARG A 191 -9.47 16.22 18.58
CA ARG A 191 -9.62 16.71 19.95
C ARG A 191 -11.01 16.48 20.55
N TYR A 192 -11.93 15.81 19.85
CA TYR A 192 -13.22 15.47 20.40
C TYR A 192 -13.09 14.55 21.62
N LYS A 193 -13.81 14.86 22.70
CA LYS A 193 -13.75 14.05 23.93
C LYS A 193 -14.46 12.71 23.81
N LYS A 194 -15.44 12.62 22.93
CA LYS A 194 -16.23 11.41 22.69
C LYS A 194 -15.61 10.53 21.60
N PHE A 195 -15.91 9.24 21.67
CA PHE A 195 -15.36 8.23 20.75
C PHE A 195 -16.28 7.93 19.56
N SER A 196 -17.61 8.04 19.78
CA SER A 196 -18.59 7.72 18.74
C SER A 196 -18.40 8.57 17.47
N TRP A 197 -18.53 7.96 16.32
CA TRP A 197 -18.48 8.62 15.02
C TRP A 197 -19.54 9.73 14.88
N LYS A 198 -20.70 9.58 15.54
CA LYS A 198 -21.79 10.59 15.54
C LYS A 198 -21.37 11.89 16.25
N ASP A 199 -20.51 11.79 17.22
CA ASP A 199 -20.03 12.92 18.02
C ASP A 199 -18.77 13.58 17.46
N ARG A 200 -18.25 13.12 16.31
CA ARG A 200 -17.03 13.58 15.65
C ARG A 200 -17.28 13.92 14.18
N PRO A 201 -18.18 14.87 13.85
CA PRO A 201 -18.71 15.04 12.50
C PRO A 201 -17.64 15.37 11.45
N ILE A 202 -16.64 16.18 11.77
CA ILE A 202 -15.57 16.57 10.84
C ILE A 202 -14.70 15.35 10.50
N ILE A 203 -14.23 14.62 11.53
CA ILE A 203 -13.39 13.46 11.35
C ILE A 203 -14.18 12.35 10.62
N THR A 204 -15.43 12.15 10.98
CA THR A 204 -16.31 11.18 10.34
C THR A 204 -16.53 11.51 8.86
N ALA A 205 -16.81 12.78 8.54
CA ALA A 205 -16.96 13.24 7.15
C ALA A 205 -15.67 12.96 6.33
N PHE A 206 -14.51 13.26 6.89
CA PHE A 206 -13.23 12.95 6.25
C PHE A 206 -13.08 11.46 5.91
N GLY A 207 -13.38 10.56 6.86
CA GLY A 207 -13.33 9.11 6.63
C GLY A 207 -14.33 8.62 5.58
N ILE A 208 -15.56 9.15 5.57
CA ILE A 208 -16.58 8.82 4.56
C ILE A 208 -16.15 9.31 3.18
N THR A 209 -15.56 10.50 3.07
CA THR A 209 -15.06 11.02 1.80
C THR A 209 -13.96 10.14 1.23
N GLY A 210 -13.07 9.64 2.07
CA GLY A 210 -12.04 8.68 1.65
C GLY A 210 -12.62 7.41 1.04
N ILE A 211 -13.69 6.84 1.62
CA ILE A 211 -14.38 5.66 1.07
C ILE A 211 -15.04 5.98 -0.27
N ARG A 212 -15.75 7.11 -0.36
CA ARG A 212 -16.46 7.49 -1.58
C ARG A 212 -15.55 7.78 -2.76
N SER A 213 -14.35 8.30 -2.53
CA SER A 213 -13.39 8.54 -3.61
C SER A 213 -12.91 7.23 -4.25
N GLU A 214 -12.87 6.13 -3.51
CA GLU A 214 -12.54 4.82 -4.05
C GLU A 214 -13.67 4.22 -4.91
N GLU A 215 -14.93 4.42 -4.52
CA GLU A 215 -16.10 3.94 -5.30
C GLU A 215 -16.16 4.62 -6.67
N HIS A 216 -16.05 5.94 -6.73
CA HIS A 216 -16.11 6.68 -7.99
C HIS A 216 -14.96 6.37 -8.95
N THR A 217 -13.79 5.99 -8.44
CA THR A 217 -12.67 5.60 -9.31
C THR A 217 -12.84 4.19 -9.90
N SER A 218 -13.61 3.32 -9.26
CA SER A 218 -13.93 1.99 -9.79
C SER A 218 -15.00 1.99 -10.88
N GLU A 219 -15.90 2.98 -10.90
CA GLU A 219 -16.94 3.13 -11.92
C GLU A 219 -16.44 3.72 -13.26
N LEU A 220 -15.23 4.30 -13.27
CA LEU A 220 -14.62 4.91 -14.45
C LEU A 220 -13.72 3.93 -15.25
N GLN A 221 -13.72 2.65 -14.91
CA GLN A 221 -13.03 1.57 -15.63
C GLN A 221 -13.99 0.76 -16.50
#